data_9d4e76f9a96a22d6d6824f640cad2c95
#
_entry.id   9d4e76f9a96a22d6d6824f640cad2c95
#
_cell.length_a   1.000
_cell.length_b   1.000
_cell.length_c   1.000
_cell.angle_alpha   90.00
_cell.angle_beta   90.00
_cell.angle_gamma   90.00
#
_symmetry.space_group_name_H-M   'P 1'
#
loop_
_entity.id
_entity.type
_entity.pdbx_description
1 polymer ?
#
loop_
_entity_poly.entity_id
_entity_poly.type
_entity_poly.pdbx_seq_one_letter_code
_entity_poly.pdbx_strand_id
1 'polypeptide(L)'
;MKSNRLEELTQNYEALINRKNEICNNSNGIYKRYYHPVLTAEHAPLIWKYDFDEKQNPFMEERIGINAVMNTGAIKINHKYYLVARVEGADRKSFFAVAESNSPVDGFRFWDYPIEMPETDIPDTNMYDMRLTAHEDGWIYGCLLYTSPSPRDCS
;
A
#
# COMPACT_ATOMS: atom_id res chain seq x y z
N MET A 1 23.27 20.49 5.37
CA MET A 1 22.58 19.60 6.32
C MET A 1 21.30 18.95 5.78
N LYS A 2 20.55 19.56 4.89
CA LYS A 2 19.27 19.02 4.37
C LYS A 2 19.41 18.01 3.23
N SER A 3 20.34 18.20 2.31
CA SER A 3 20.68 17.21 1.28
C SER A 3 20.92 15.83 1.90
N ASN A 4 21.52 15.80 3.07
CA ASN A 4 21.82 14.57 3.80
C ASN A 4 20.57 13.82 4.31
N ARG A 5 19.51 14.54 4.74
CA ARG A 5 18.27 13.89 5.25
C ARG A 5 17.46 13.25 4.15
N LEU A 6 17.26 13.95 3.03
CA LEU A 6 16.54 13.40 1.88
C LEU A 6 17.31 12.22 1.28
N GLU A 7 18.62 12.33 1.17
CA GLU A 7 19.49 11.26 0.71
C GLU A 7 19.38 10.02 1.62
N GLU A 8 19.42 10.22 2.93
CA GLU A 8 19.24 9.14 3.93
C GLU A 8 17.87 8.45 3.79
N LEU A 9 16.78 9.24 3.71
CA LEU A 9 15.43 8.70 3.53
C LEU A 9 15.31 7.91 2.23
N THR A 10 15.87 8.43 1.15
CA THR A 10 15.86 7.76 -0.15
C THR A 10 16.67 6.47 -0.12
N GLN A 11 17.86 6.48 0.47
CA GLN A 11 18.68 5.27 0.59
C GLN A 11 17.99 4.19 1.43
N ASN A 12 17.39 4.58 2.55
CA ASN A 12 16.64 3.64 3.41
C ASN A 12 15.44 3.05 2.68
N TYR A 13 14.69 3.88 1.96
CA TYR A 13 13.55 3.45 1.16
C TYR A 13 13.98 2.49 0.05
N GLU A 14 15.02 2.84 -0.72
CA GLU A 14 15.54 1.98 -1.78
C GLU A 14 16.09 0.65 -1.23
N ALA A 15 16.75 0.67 -0.09
CA ALA A 15 17.21 -0.55 0.56
C ALA A 15 16.03 -1.46 0.95
N LEU A 16 14.94 -0.87 1.46
CA LEU A 16 13.74 -1.60 1.85
C LEU A 16 13.07 -2.27 0.64
N ILE A 17 12.77 -1.51 -0.42
CA ILE A 17 12.03 -2.01 -1.58
C ILE A 17 12.85 -2.96 -2.47
N ASN A 18 14.17 -2.94 -2.35
CA ASN A 18 15.05 -3.88 -3.06
C ASN A 18 15.49 -5.07 -2.20
N ARG A 19 15.06 -5.12 -0.93
CA ARG A 19 15.40 -6.22 -0.02
C ARG A 19 14.87 -7.55 -0.54
N LYS A 20 15.75 -8.53 -0.67
CA LYS A 20 15.37 -9.90 -1.03
C LYS A 20 14.72 -10.59 0.15
N ASN A 21 13.70 -11.38 -0.15
CA ASN A 21 12.94 -12.10 0.84
C ASN A 21 13.27 -13.60 0.80
N GLU A 22 13.91 -14.08 1.82
CA GLU A 22 14.36 -15.46 1.92
C GLU A 22 13.31 -16.34 2.62
N ILE A 23 13.36 -17.63 2.31
CA ILE A 23 12.47 -18.62 2.90
C ILE A 23 12.87 -18.85 4.35
N CYS A 24 11.90 -18.75 5.26
CA CYS A 24 12.05 -19.19 6.64
C CYS A 24 12.05 -20.72 6.73
N ASN A 25 12.96 -21.32 7.51
CA ASN A 25 13.13 -22.79 7.64
C ASN A 25 11.94 -23.52 8.27
N ASN A 26 10.84 -22.86 8.59
CA ASN A 26 9.63 -23.43 9.19
C ASN A 26 8.60 -23.91 8.16
N SER A 27 9.01 -24.30 6.97
CA SER A 27 8.13 -24.88 5.97
C SER A 27 7.70 -26.29 6.36
N ASN A 28 6.39 -26.57 6.29
CA ASN A 28 5.84 -27.91 6.54
C ASN A 28 5.59 -28.72 5.26
N GLY A 29 6.13 -28.27 4.12
CA GLY A 29 5.92 -28.89 2.82
C GLY A 29 4.64 -28.48 2.09
N ILE A 30 3.68 -27.86 2.78
CA ILE A 30 2.39 -27.41 2.23
C ILE A 30 2.48 -25.96 1.77
N TYR A 31 3.19 -25.12 2.54
CA TYR A 31 3.40 -23.71 2.22
C TYR A 31 4.84 -23.29 2.53
N LYS A 32 5.24 -22.17 1.93
CA LYS A 32 6.53 -21.52 2.23
C LYS A 32 6.26 -20.25 3.03
N ARG A 33 7.02 -20.06 4.08
CA ARG A 33 7.05 -18.79 4.83
C ARG A 33 8.31 -18.02 4.47
N TYR A 34 8.17 -16.72 4.42
CA TYR A 34 9.26 -15.78 4.17
C TYR A 34 9.50 -14.92 5.41
N TYR A 35 10.72 -14.41 5.56
CA TYR A 35 11.09 -13.64 6.73
C TYR A 35 10.39 -12.29 6.84
N HIS A 36 10.04 -11.69 5.70
CA HIS A 36 9.50 -10.33 5.67
C HIS A 36 8.12 -10.29 5.01
N PRO A 37 7.21 -9.41 5.48
CA PRO A 37 6.03 -9.06 4.71
C PRO A 37 6.44 -8.41 3.38
N VAL A 38 5.65 -8.62 2.33
CA VAL A 38 5.92 -8.04 0.99
C VAL A 38 5.63 -6.54 0.93
N LEU A 39 4.68 -6.06 1.75
CA LEU A 39 4.33 -4.65 1.92
C LEU A 39 4.10 -4.33 3.40
N THR A 40 4.56 -3.17 3.79
CA THR A 40 4.33 -2.56 5.12
C THR A 40 4.08 -1.06 4.94
N ALA A 41 3.71 -0.36 6.01
CA ALA A 41 3.57 1.10 6.00
C ALA A 41 4.86 1.82 5.53
N GLU A 42 6.02 1.23 5.79
CA GLU A 42 7.31 1.79 5.39
C GLU A 42 7.54 1.79 3.88
N HIS A 43 6.85 0.88 3.12
CA HIS A 43 6.90 0.84 1.67
C HIS A 43 6.10 1.97 1.00
N ALA A 44 5.34 2.78 1.77
CA ALA A 44 4.65 3.94 1.23
C ALA A 44 5.66 4.92 0.60
N PRO A 45 5.38 5.43 -0.62
CA PRO A 45 6.27 6.37 -1.31
C PRO A 45 6.62 7.58 -0.44
N LEU A 46 7.85 8.04 -0.52
CA LEU A 46 8.28 9.21 0.26
C LEU A 46 7.45 10.45 -0.04
N ILE A 47 6.97 10.60 -1.29
CA ILE A 47 6.10 11.71 -1.70
C ILE A 47 4.74 11.72 -0.99
N TRP A 48 4.28 10.59 -0.47
CA TRP A 48 3.06 10.55 0.33
C TRP A 48 3.30 11.08 1.75
N LYS A 49 4.48 10.79 2.29
CA LYS A 49 4.85 11.09 3.67
C LYS A 49 5.42 12.49 3.84
N TYR A 50 6.19 12.96 2.87
CA TYR A 50 6.99 14.18 2.99
C TYR A 50 6.60 15.19 1.91
N ASP A 51 6.57 16.46 2.30
CA ASP A 51 6.59 17.57 1.37
C ASP A 51 8.06 17.92 1.07
N PHE A 52 8.44 17.87 -0.20
CA PHE A 52 9.79 18.17 -0.64
C PHE A 52 10.03 19.66 -0.90
N ASP A 53 8.98 20.49 -0.80
CA ASP A 53 9.15 21.94 -0.87
C ASP A 53 9.88 22.44 0.40
N GLU A 54 11.10 22.90 0.20
CA GLU A 54 11.94 23.40 1.30
C GLU A 54 11.36 24.60 2.04
N LYS A 55 10.46 25.36 1.39
CA LYS A 55 9.83 26.50 2.02
C LYS A 55 8.74 26.07 2.99
N GLN A 56 8.05 24.96 2.65
CA GLN A 56 6.95 24.44 3.45
C GLN A 56 7.41 23.42 4.49
N ASN A 57 8.40 22.61 4.14
CA ASN A 57 8.94 21.55 5.02
C ASN A 57 10.46 21.66 5.18
N PRO A 58 10.94 22.73 5.85
CA PRO A 58 12.36 22.99 5.98
C PRO A 58 13.13 21.94 6.76
N PHE A 59 12.52 21.12 7.55
CA PHE A 59 13.16 20.08 8.38
C PHE A 59 12.93 18.65 7.87
N MET A 60 12.24 18.49 6.74
CA MET A 60 11.85 17.17 6.22
C MET A 60 11.09 16.35 7.28
N GLU A 61 10.13 16.99 7.93
CA GLU A 61 9.23 16.31 8.85
C GLU A 61 8.16 15.52 8.07
N GLU A 62 7.75 14.38 8.62
CA GLU A 62 6.71 13.57 8.03
C GLU A 62 5.35 14.27 8.17
N ARG A 63 4.71 14.53 7.02
CA ARG A 63 3.45 15.27 6.94
C ARG A 63 2.22 14.39 7.18
N ILE A 64 2.26 13.19 6.60
CA ILE A 64 1.17 12.22 6.69
C ILE A 64 1.73 10.92 7.20
N GLY A 65 1.30 10.52 8.39
CA GLY A 65 1.62 9.20 8.93
C GLY A 65 0.83 8.13 8.19
N ILE A 66 1.51 7.08 7.74
CA ILE A 66 0.88 5.86 7.25
C ILE A 66 0.89 4.86 8.41
N ASN A 67 -0.31 4.52 8.89
CA ASN A 67 -0.49 3.66 10.06
C ASN A 67 -0.32 2.18 9.68
N ALA A 68 -0.96 1.76 8.59
CA ALA A 68 -0.94 0.35 8.19
C ALA A 68 -1.15 0.16 6.68
N VAL A 69 -0.64 -0.98 6.19
CA VAL A 69 -0.94 -1.53 4.86
C VAL A 69 -1.49 -2.94 5.09
N MET A 70 -2.69 -3.21 4.62
CA MET A 70 -3.41 -4.45 4.96
C MET A 70 -4.37 -4.90 3.87
N ASN A 71 -4.91 -6.13 4.03
CA ASN A 71 -6.03 -6.70 3.28
C ASN A 71 -5.90 -6.53 1.76
N THR A 72 -4.81 -7.02 1.22
CA THR A 72 -4.38 -6.81 -0.15
C THR A 72 -5.06 -7.77 -1.11
N GLY A 73 -5.70 -7.23 -2.17
CA GLY A 73 -6.04 -8.00 -3.36
C GLY A 73 -4.80 -8.24 -4.21
N ALA A 74 -4.64 -9.45 -4.73
CA ALA A 74 -3.48 -9.82 -5.53
C ALA A 74 -3.87 -10.39 -6.89
N ILE A 75 -3.15 -10.03 -7.95
CA ILE A 75 -3.34 -10.58 -9.29
C ILE A 75 -2.00 -10.63 -10.04
N LYS A 76 -1.87 -11.63 -10.92
CA LYS A 76 -0.74 -11.72 -11.85
C LYS A 76 -1.19 -11.40 -13.26
N ILE A 77 -0.53 -10.43 -13.91
CA ILE A 77 -0.82 -10.01 -15.28
C ILE A 77 0.51 -9.88 -16.03
N ASN A 78 0.60 -10.52 -17.19
CA ASN A 78 1.78 -10.40 -18.08
C ASN A 78 3.13 -10.55 -17.37
N HIS A 79 3.27 -11.57 -16.54
CA HIS A 79 4.48 -11.90 -15.75
C HIS A 79 4.78 -10.95 -14.58
N LYS A 80 4.00 -9.89 -14.36
CA LYS A 80 4.08 -9.03 -13.19
C LYS A 80 3.03 -9.40 -12.15
N TYR A 81 3.33 -9.14 -10.90
CA TYR A 81 2.43 -9.28 -9.76
C TYR A 81 1.97 -7.90 -9.32
N TYR A 82 0.67 -7.76 -9.16
CA TYR A 82 0.03 -6.53 -8.70
C TYR A 82 -0.71 -6.79 -7.40
N LEU A 83 -0.55 -5.86 -6.49
CA LEU A 83 -1.22 -5.84 -5.21
C LEU A 83 -2.04 -4.55 -5.12
N VAL A 84 -3.33 -4.66 -4.84
CA VAL A 84 -4.15 -3.49 -4.46
C VAL A 84 -4.33 -3.54 -2.96
N ALA A 85 -3.56 -2.74 -2.27
CA ALA A 85 -3.53 -2.71 -0.81
C ALA A 85 -4.44 -1.63 -0.26
N ARG A 86 -5.11 -1.93 0.85
CA ARG A 86 -5.73 -0.93 1.68
C ARG A 86 -4.63 -0.27 2.52
N VAL A 87 -4.51 1.02 2.38
CA VAL A 87 -3.57 1.85 3.13
C VAL A 87 -4.37 2.72 4.11
N GLU A 88 -4.02 2.67 5.38
CA GLU A 88 -4.66 3.47 6.43
C GLU A 88 -3.71 4.58 6.88
N GLY A 89 -4.21 5.82 6.84
CA GLY A 89 -3.51 6.98 7.38
C GLY A 89 -3.62 7.07 8.91
N ALA A 90 -2.86 7.98 9.50
CA ALA A 90 -2.91 8.24 10.94
C ALA A 90 -4.28 8.79 11.41
N ASP A 91 -5.05 9.36 10.49
CA ASP A 91 -6.43 9.82 10.68
C ASP A 91 -7.47 8.69 10.68
N ARG A 92 -7.02 7.42 10.54
CA ARG A 92 -7.86 6.23 10.42
C ARG A 92 -8.69 6.14 9.12
N LYS A 93 -8.51 7.05 8.18
CA LYS A 93 -9.10 6.95 6.86
C LYS A 93 -8.27 6.04 5.98
N SER A 94 -8.97 5.29 5.13
CA SER A 94 -8.33 4.32 4.24
C SER A 94 -8.51 4.70 2.79
N PHE A 95 -7.50 4.37 1.99
CA PHE A 95 -7.53 4.46 0.54
C PHE A 95 -6.90 3.20 -0.06
N PHE A 96 -7.09 2.97 -1.35
CA PHE A 96 -6.46 1.88 -2.06
C PHE A 96 -5.27 2.38 -2.88
N ALA A 97 -4.21 1.58 -2.90
CA ALA A 97 -3.04 1.85 -3.69
C ALA A 97 -2.50 0.59 -4.36
N VAL A 98 -1.99 0.77 -5.57
CA VAL A 98 -1.41 -0.32 -6.36
C VAL A 98 0.07 -0.42 -6.06
N ALA A 99 0.54 -1.63 -5.82
CA ALA A 99 1.96 -1.96 -5.82
C ALA A 99 2.24 -3.05 -6.85
N GLU A 100 3.39 -3.00 -7.50
CA GLU A 100 3.80 -4.00 -8.48
C GLU A 100 5.19 -4.57 -8.22
N SER A 101 5.40 -5.81 -8.67
CA SER A 101 6.71 -6.48 -8.65
C SER A 101 6.83 -7.50 -9.78
N ASN A 102 8.06 -7.81 -10.16
CA ASN A 102 8.37 -8.97 -11.01
C ASN A 102 8.48 -10.28 -10.20
N SER A 103 8.50 -10.20 -8.87
CA SER A 103 8.59 -11.32 -7.94
C SER A 103 7.32 -11.40 -7.08
N PRO A 104 6.80 -12.60 -6.78
CA PRO A 104 5.63 -12.73 -5.91
C PRO A 104 5.94 -12.49 -4.42
N VAL A 105 7.21 -12.38 -4.04
CA VAL A 105 7.63 -12.43 -2.63
C VAL A 105 8.47 -11.25 -2.18
N ASP A 106 9.00 -10.45 -3.13
CA ASP A 106 9.83 -9.28 -2.82
C ASP A 106 9.75 -8.22 -3.93
N GLY A 107 10.40 -7.07 -3.71
CA GLY A 107 10.57 -6.05 -4.74
C GLY A 107 9.30 -5.29 -5.10
N PHE A 108 8.28 -5.31 -4.24
CA PHE A 108 7.07 -4.55 -4.48
C PHE A 108 7.31 -3.06 -4.29
N ARG A 109 6.83 -2.27 -5.25
CA ARG A 109 6.83 -0.80 -5.23
C ARG A 109 5.42 -0.30 -5.44
N PHE A 110 4.95 0.60 -4.58
CA PHE A 110 3.72 1.33 -4.82
C PHE A 110 3.87 2.27 -6.01
N TRP A 111 2.77 2.46 -6.73
CA TRP A 111 2.66 3.58 -7.67
C TRP A 111 2.64 4.90 -6.91
N ASP A 112 3.01 5.96 -7.59
CA ASP A 112 3.15 7.28 -6.95
C ASP A 112 1.82 7.85 -6.44
N TYR A 113 0.71 7.42 -7.04
CA TYR A 113 -0.62 7.93 -6.71
C TYR A 113 -1.55 6.80 -6.27
N PRO A 114 -2.40 7.06 -5.25
CA PRO A 114 -3.48 6.16 -4.88
C PRO A 114 -4.51 5.98 -6.00
N ILE A 115 -5.35 4.95 -5.86
CA ILE A 115 -6.51 4.78 -6.74
C ILE A 115 -7.54 5.84 -6.37
N GLU A 116 -7.94 6.65 -7.37
CA GLU A 116 -9.08 7.55 -7.23
C GLU A 116 -10.36 6.71 -7.24
N MET A 117 -11.08 6.73 -6.12
CA MET A 117 -12.37 6.06 -6.01
C MET A 117 -13.49 7.07 -6.30
N PRO A 118 -14.58 6.64 -6.96
CA PRO A 118 -15.74 7.49 -7.12
C PRO A 118 -16.25 7.98 -5.77
N GLU A 119 -16.70 9.23 -5.71
CA GLU A 119 -17.39 9.74 -4.54
C GLU A 119 -18.66 8.93 -4.29
N THR A 120 -18.94 8.64 -3.03
CA THR A 120 -20.15 7.97 -2.60
C THR A 120 -21.16 8.97 -2.07
N ASP A 121 -22.46 8.67 -2.18
CA ASP A 121 -23.52 9.53 -1.67
C ASP A 121 -23.49 9.71 -0.14
N ILE A 122 -22.75 8.83 0.54
CA ILE A 122 -22.59 8.86 1.99
C ILE A 122 -21.16 9.29 2.31
N PRO A 123 -20.96 10.48 2.89
CA PRO A 123 -19.65 10.92 3.39
C PRO A 123 -19.09 9.92 4.42
N ASP A 124 -17.78 9.80 4.47
CA ASP A 124 -17.06 8.93 5.42
C ASP A 124 -17.31 7.42 5.29
N THR A 125 -17.77 6.96 4.13
CA THR A 125 -17.83 5.53 3.84
C THR A 125 -16.43 4.93 3.83
N ASN A 126 -16.15 4.01 4.74
CA ASN A 126 -14.92 3.24 4.73
C ASN A 126 -15.02 2.08 3.75
N MET A 127 -13.96 1.88 2.97
CA MET A 127 -13.84 0.79 2.01
C MET A 127 -12.86 -0.25 2.55
N TYR A 128 -13.24 -1.54 2.47
CA TYR A 128 -12.45 -2.63 3.01
C TYR A 128 -12.19 -3.71 1.95
N ASP A 129 -11.07 -4.39 2.10
CA ASP A 129 -10.81 -5.74 1.64
C ASP A 129 -11.04 -5.99 0.15
N MET A 130 -10.31 -5.26 -0.71
CA MET A 130 -10.39 -5.50 -2.14
C MET A 130 -9.92 -6.90 -2.52
N ARG A 131 -10.68 -7.55 -3.41
CA ARG A 131 -10.29 -8.77 -4.11
C ARG A 131 -10.29 -8.52 -5.60
N LEU A 132 -9.34 -9.11 -6.32
CA LEU A 132 -9.16 -8.90 -7.74
C LEU A 132 -9.40 -10.20 -8.50
N THR A 133 -10.11 -10.10 -9.61
CA THR A 133 -10.34 -11.20 -10.54
C THR A 133 -10.20 -10.72 -11.97
N ALA A 134 -9.37 -11.39 -12.77
CA ALA A 134 -9.34 -11.20 -14.21
C ALA A 134 -10.52 -11.93 -14.85
N HIS A 135 -11.19 -11.27 -15.79
CA HIS A 135 -12.32 -11.83 -16.52
C HIS A 135 -11.98 -12.02 -18.02
N GLU A 136 -12.75 -12.89 -18.69
CA GLU A 136 -12.53 -13.23 -20.10
C GLU A 136 -12.74 -12.04 -21.06
N ASP A 137 -13.48 -11.01 -20.64
CA ASP A 137 -13.67 -9.76 -21.39
C ASP A 137 -12.44 -8.82 -21.38
N GLY A 138 -11.36 -9.23 -20.72
CA GLY A 138 -10.12 -8.47 -20.60
C GLY A 138 -10.11 -7.44 -19.47
N TRP A 139 -11.19 -7.33 -18.68
CA TRP A 139 -11.25 -6.46 -17.51
C TRP A 139 -10.78 -7.16 -16.23
N ILE A 140 -10.33 -6.34 -15.30
CA ILE A 140 -10.01 -6.75 -13.94
C ILE A 140 -11.09 -6.19 -13.03
N TYR A 141 -11.83 -7.09 -12.40
CA TYR A 141 -12.88 -6.73 -11.47
C TYR A 141 -12.32 -6.67 -10.04
N GLY A 142 -12.56 -5.53 -9.38
CA GLY A 142 -12.29 -5.32 -7.97
C GLY A 142 -13.59 -5.47 -7.17
N CYS A 143 -13.64 -6.42 -6.25
CA CYS A 143 -14.72 -6.54 -5.28
C CYS A 143 -14.24 -6.01 -3.94
N LEU A 144 -15.03 -5.15 -3.31
CA LEU A 144 -14.71 -4.56 -2.01
C LEU A 144 -15.96 -4.48 -1.13
N LEU A 145 -15.74 -4.34 0.17
CA LEU A 145 -16.81 -4.14 1.13
C LEU A 145 -16.94 -2.66 1.47
N TYR A 146 -18.16 -2.17 1.49
CA TYR A 146 -18.51 -0.85 2.03
C TYR A 146 -19.13 -1.02 3.41
N THR A 147 -18.76 -0.17 4.36
CA THR A 147 -19.55 0.02 5.56
C THR A 147 -20.35 1.31 5.44
N SER A 148 -21.65 1.20 5.48
CA SER A 148 -22.51 2.35 5.77
C SER A 148 -22.60 2.55 7.29
N PRO A 149 -22.80 3.77 7.80
CA PRO A 149 -23.12 4.00 9.19
C PRO A 149 -24.30 3.13 9.61
N SER A 150 -24.17 2.45 10.75
CA SER A 150 -25.30 1.67 11.29
C SER A 150 -26.44 2.63 11.65
N PRO A 151 -27.71 2.28 11.39
CA PRO A 151 -28.83 3.09 11.86
C PRO A 151 -28.86 3.33 13.38
N ARG A 152 -28.03 2.61 14.13
CA ARG A 152 -27.89 2.79 15.59
C ARG A 152 -27.01 3.99 15.98
N ASP A 153 -26.24 4.53 15.04
CA ASP A 153 -25.35 5.66 15.27
C ASP A 153 -26.05 7.01 15.02
N CYS A 154 -27.35 7.01 14.73
CA CYS A 154 -28.20 8.17 14.46
C CYS A 154 -29.11 8.52 15.64
N SER A 155 -28.71 8.29 16.89
CA SER A 155 -29.48 8.68 18.09
C SER A 155 -28.74 9.69 18.96
#